data_89ecfa879fd402a6c5ec2720e5709bed
#
_entry.id   89ecfa879fd402a6c5ec2720e5709bed
#
_cell.length_a   1.000
_cell.length_b   1.000
_cell.length_c   1.000
_cell.angle_alpha   90.00
_cell.angle_beta   90.00
_cell.angle_gamma   90.00
#
_symmetry.space_group_name_H-M   'P 1'
#
loop_
_entity.id
_entity.type
_entity.pdbx_description
1 polymer ?
#
loop_
_entity_poly.entity_id
_entity_poly.type
_entity_poly.pdbx_seq_one_letter_code
_entity_poly.pdbx_strand_id
1 'polypeptide(L)'
;MIPTTLTSAGRTSSRVTSSSVSFVSRGFRGRRRDTEGDLTRVPPGQHVTEDFPVLSAGPTPHTPLDEWTFSIVNGDERETWTWDEFRALPSETVTVDIHCVTRWSKLDTTWEGVSIDTLLEQVEHEAAYVLAFCDGGYTTNLPLEDVSDGKAWVAFAYDGEPLDPEHGGPARLLVPHLYFWKSAKWVRGLMLRDTDEPGFWETYGYHSYGDPWREQRYAGD
;
A
#
# COMPACT_ATOMS: atom_id res chain seq x y z
N MET A 1 -50.58 -53.82 -32.97
CA MET A 1 -51.50 -53.53 -31.87
C MET A 1 -50.66 -53.26 -30.64
N ILE A 2 -50.58 -52.05 -30.24
CA ILE A 2 -49.78 -51.55 -29.12
C ILE A 2 -50.80 -50.98 -28.13
N PRO A 3 -50.60 -51.09 -26.86
CA PRO A 3 -51.03 -50.00 -25.99
C PRO A 3 -49.87 -49.32 -25.29
N THR A 4 -49.89 -48.03 -25.40
CA THR A 4 -49.10 -47.01 -24.73
C THR A 4 -49.46 -46.93 -23.26
N THR A 5 -48.43 -46.91 -22.37
CA THR A 5 -48.59 -46.50 -20.99
C THR A 5 -47.69 -45.30 -20.71
N LEU A 6 -48.28 -44.17 -20.41
CA LEU A 6 -47.63 -42.96 -19.92
C LEU A 6 -47.33 -43.11 -18.43
N THR A 7 -46.09 -42.91 -18.04
CA THR A 7 -45.69 -42.78 -16.63
C THR A 7 -45.23 -41.33 -16.40
N SER A 8 -45.95 -40.65 -15.53
CA SER A 8 -45.69 -39.32 -15.01
C SER A 8 -44.44 -39.32 -14.13
N ALA A 9 -43.44 -38.52 -14.49
CA ALA A 9 -42.29 -38.23 -13.64
C ALA A 9 -42.49 -36.96 -12.85
N GLY A 10 -42.53 -37.08 -11.53
CA GLY A 10 -42.68 -35.99 -10.61
C GLY A 10 -41.43 -35.06 -10.59
N ARG A 11 -41.68 -33.76 -10.65
CA ARG A 11 -40.67 -32.74 -10.43
C ARG A 11 -40.36 -32.63 -8.93
N THR A 12 -39.16 -33.01 -8.52
CA THR A 12 -38.61 -32.65 -7.21
C THR A 12 -37.96 -31.25 -7.33
N SER A 13 -38.61 -30.28 -6.72
CA SER A 13 -38.07 -28.90 -6.53
C SER A 13 -36.99 -28.96 -5.44
N SER A 14 -35.72 -28.80 -5.80
CA SER A 14 -34.64 -28.60 -4.86
C SER A 14 -34.64 -27.12 -4.42
N ARG A 15 -35.04 -26.88 -3.18
CA ARG A 15 -34.85 -25.58 -2.52
C ARG A 15 -33.36 -25.33 -2.34
N VAL A 16 -32.84 -24.31 -3.00
CA VAL A 16 -31.54 -23.72 -2.69
C VAL A 16 -31.70 -22.92 -1.41
N THR A 17 -31.12 -23.40 -0.32
CA THR A 17 -31.01 -22.67 0.93
C THR A 17 -29.92 -21.61 0.79
N SER A 18 -30.31 -20.36 0.74
CA SER A 18 -29.42 -19.21 0.83
C SER A 18 -28.81 -19.16 2.22
N SER A 19 -27.52 -19.45 2.33
CA SER A 19 -26.75 -19.24 3.58
C SER A 19 -26.45 -17.75 3.70
N SER A 20 -27.20 -17.05 4.54
CA SER A 20 -26.88 -15.71 4.95
C SER A 20 -25.66 -15.72 5.87
N VAL A 21 -24.53 -15.21 5.40
CA VAL A 21 -23.35 -14.99 6.22
C VAL A 21 -23.64 -13.76 7.10
N SER A 22 -23.86 -13.99 8.38
CA SER A 22 -24.04 -12.95 9.39
C SER A 22 -22.68 -12.48 9.86
N PHE A 23 -22.28 -11.26 9.49
CA PHE A 23 -21.14 -10.58 10.08
C PHE A 23 -21.48 -10.11 11.49
N VAL A 24 -21.01 -10.82 12.50
CA VAL A 24 -21.07 -10.34 13.89
C VAL A 24 -19.88 -9.42 14.13
N SER A 25 -20.09 -8.10 13.97
CA SER A 25 -19.13 -7.12 14.45
C SER A 25 -19.23 -7.03 15.97
N ARG A 26 -18.28 -7.61 16.68
CA ARG A 26 -18.11 -7.35 18.11
C ARG A 26 -17.48 -5.97 18.26
N GLY A 27 -18.33 -4.97 18.54
CA GLY A 27 -17.89 -3.63 18.90
C GLY A 27 -17.14 -3.64 20.23
N PHE A 28 -15.82 -3.52 20.20
CA PHE A 28 -15.02 -3.16 21.37
C PHE A 28 -15.21 -1.66 21.60
N ARG A 29 -15.92 -1.29 22.68
CA ARG A 29 -15.88 0.08 23.22
C ARG A 29 -14.56 0.28 23.96
N GLY A 30 -13.49 0.56 23.22
CA GLY A 30 -12.24 1.10 23.76
C GLY A 30 -12.48 2.56 24.18
N ARG A 31 -12.06 2.89 25.39
CA ARG A 31 -12.19 4.22 25.99
C ARG A 31 -11.17 5.14 25.28
N ARG A 32 -11.63 6.04 24.40
CA ARG A 32 -10.82 7.09 23.78
C ARG A 32 -10.16 7.91 24.88
N ARG A 33 -8.84 7.95 24.85
CA ARG A 33 -8.03 9.04 25.41
C ARG A 33 -7.50 9.82 24.23
N ASP A 34 -8.35 10.65 23.61
CA ASP A 34 -7.87 11.68 22.69
C ASP A 34 -7.27 12.78 23.58
N THR A 35 -5.96 12.87 23.64
CA THR A 35 -5.28 14.05 24.17
C THR A 35 -5.32 15.15 23.12
N GLU A 36 -5.59 16.40 23.52
CA GLU A 36 -5.73 17.56 22.62
C GLU A 36 -4.53 17.73 21.68
N GLY A 37 -3.33 17.22 22.04
CA GLY A 37 -2.12 17.20 21.23
C GLY A 37 -2.15 16.21 20.06
N ASP A 38 -2.91 15.11 20.17
CA ASP A 38 -3.02 14.11 19.10
C ASP A 38 -3.88 14.59 17.92
N LEU A 39 -4.87 15.47 18.22
CA LEU A 39 -5.80 15.98 17.20
C LEU A 39 -5.14 16.91 16.17
N THR A 40 -4.05 17.58 16.53
CA THR A 40 -3.29 18.47 15.60
C THR A 40 -2.47 17.69 14.58
N ARG A 41 -2.27 16.39 14.79
CA ARG A 41 -1.54 15.46 13.92
C ARG A 41 -2.48 14.60 13.07
N VAL A 42 -3.80 14.77 13.23
CA VAL A 42 -4.82 13.98 12.54
C VAL A 42 -5.50 14.84 11.47
N PRO A 43 -5.33 14.48 10.18
CA PRO A 43 -5.97 15.22 9.10
C PRO A 43 -7.50 15.24 9.19
N PRO A 44 -8.18 16.19 8.53
CA PRO A 44 -9.64 16.26 8.51
C PRO A 44 -10.29 14.94 8.08
N GLY A 45 -11.39 14.57 8.74
CA GLY A 45 -12.15 13.36 8.43
C GLY A 45 -11.48 12.03 8.80
N GLN A 46 -10.34 12.07 9.51
CA GLN A 46 -9.62 10.88 10.02
C GLN A 46 -9.95 10.61 11.50
N HIS A 47 -9.71 9.38 11.94
CA HIS A 47 -9.73 8.98 13.35
C HIS A 47 -8.47 8.19 13.69
N VAL A 48 -7.98 8.34 14.91
CA VAL A 48 -6.80 7.58 15.39
C VAL A 48 -7.18 6.13 15.65
N THR A 49 -6.32 5.21 15.27
CA THR A 49 -6.40 3.78 15.60
C THR A 49 -5.10 3.28 16.22
N GLU A 50 -5.20 2.34 17.14
CA GLU A 50 -4.05 1.58 17.64
C GLU A 50 -3.77 0.35 16.76
N ASP A 51 -4.76 -0.12 16.02
CA ASP A 51 -4.61 -1.23 15.08
C ASP A 51 -3.82 -0.82 13.84
N PHE A 52 -3.26 -1.81 13.16
CA PHE A 52 -2.69 -1.63 11.82
C PHE A 52 -3.54 -2.44 10.82
N PRO A 53 -4.63 -1.85 10.27
CA PRO A 53 -5.53 -2.57 9.39
C PRO A 53 -4.85 -3.04 8.10
N VAL A 54 -5.07 -4.32 7.75
CA VAL A 54 -4.60 -4.89 6.49
C VAL A 54 -5.63 -4.63 5.40
N LEU A 55 -5.25 -3.87 4.37
CA LEU A 55 -6.04 -3.62 3.17
C LEU A 55 -5.23 -4.03 1.94
N SER A 56 -5.83 -4.77 1.03
CA SER A 56 -5.19 -5.22 -0.21
C SER A 56 -6.21 -5.30 -1.35
N ALA A 57 -5.76 -5.00 -2.58
CA ALA A 57 -6.56 -5.15 -3.79
C ALA A 57 -6.45 -6.56 -4.42
N GLY A 58 -5.61 -7.43 -3.87
CA GLY A 58 -5.35 -8.76 -4.38
C GLY A 58 -4.74 -9.69 -3.33
N PRO A 59 -4.32 -10.89 -3.72
CA PRO A 59 -3.65 -11.82 -2.82
C PRO A 59 -2.31 -11.24 -2.32
N THR A 60 -1.93 -11.59 -1.10
CA THR A 60 -0.64 -11.20 -0.52
C THR A 60 0.50 -11.98 -1.19
N PRO A 61 1.46 -11.30 -1.84
CA PRO A 61 2.68 -11.94 -2.32
C PRO A 61 3.54 -12.48 -1.14
N HIS A 62 4.26 -13.57 -1.41
CA HIS A 62 5.26 -14.12 -0.50
C HIS A 62 6.57 -14.28 -1.27
N THR A 63 7.28 -13.19 -1.45
CA THR A 63 8.53 -13.15 -2.22
C THR A 63 9.69 -13.62 -1.35
N PRO A 64 10.39 -14.72 -1.71
CA PRO A 64 11.61 -15.13 -1.04
C PRO A 64 12.68 -14.04 -1.10
N LEU A 65 13.50 -13.90 -0.05
CA LEU A 65 14.53 -12.85 0.01
C LEU A 65 15.59 -13.00 -1.07
N ASP A 66 15.92 -14.23 -1.46
CA ASP A 66 16.86 -14.55 -2.52
C ASP A 66 16.33 -14.26 -3.95
N GLU A 67 15.01 -14.07 -4.07
CA GLU A 67 14.35 -13.66 -5.33
C GLU A 67 13.99 -12.17 -5.33
N TRP A 68 14.05 -11.51 -4.17
CA TRP A 68 13.71 -10.10 -4.08
C TRP A 68 14.85 -9.23 -4.62
N THR A 69 14.45 -8.24 -5.41
CA THR A 69 15.35 -7.18 -5.88
C THR A 69 14.62 -5.85 -5.86
N PHE A 70 15.34 -4.77 -5.68
CA PHE A 70 14.85 -3.41 -5.89
C PHE A 70 15.59 -2.79 -7.07
N SER A 71 14.90 -2.04 -7.92
CA SER A 71 15.54 -1.40 -9.08
C SER A 71 15.08 0.06 -9.22
N ILE A 72 16.01 0.92 -9.63
CA ILE A 72 15.70 2.22 -10.23
C ILE A 72 15.87 2.10 -11.73
N VAL A 73 14.86 2.53 -12.49
CA VAL A 73 14.82 2.47 -13.95
C VAL A 73 14.73 3.88 -14.51
N ASN A 74 15.71 4.28 -15.31
CA ASN A 74 15.76 5.57 -15.99
C ASN A 74 15.91 5.36 -17.50
N GLY A 75 14.80 5.35 -18.25
CA GLY A 75 14.81 4.97 -19.67
C GLY A 75 15.29 3.54 -19.88
N ASP A 76 16.42 3.38 -20.59
CA ASP A 76 17.04 2.08 -20.83
C ASP A 76 18.03 1.67 -19.73
N GLU A 77 18.37 2.57 -18.83
CA GLU A 77 19.28 2.31 -17.71
C GLU A 77 18.53 1.73 -16.51
N ARG A 78 19.20 0.80 -15.82
CA ARG A 78 18.65 0.14 -14.64
C ARG A 78 19.75 -0.12 -13.65
N GLU A 79 19.62 0.43 -12.44
CA GLU A 79 20.39 0.04 -11.28
C GLU A 79 19.55 -0.93 -10.43
N THR A 80 20.17 -2.00 -9.93
CA THR A 80 19.44 -3.08 -9.23
C THR A 80 20.24 -3.57 -8.05
N TRP A 81 19.58 -3.72 -6.93
CA TRP A 81 20.10 -4.29 -5.68
C TRP A 81 19.39 -5.61 -5.39
N THR A 82 20.14 -6.65 -5.11
CA THR A 82 19.65 -7.84 -4.41
C THR A 82 19.28 -7.49 -2.96
N TRP A 83 18.62 -8.40 -2.25
CA TRP A 83 18.28 -8.18 -0.84
C TRP A 83 19.50 -7.87 0.03
N ASP A 84 20.58 -8.64 -0.14
CA ASP A 84 21.81 -8.47 0.65
C ASP A 84 22.51 -7.14 0.34
N GLU A 85 22.56 -6.75 -0.95
CA GLU A 85 23.11 -5.45 -1.37
C GLU A 85 22.27 -4.30 -0.85
N PHE A 86 20.95 -4.39 -0.94
CA PHE A 86 20.03 -3.40 -0.43
C PHE A 86 20.16 -3.25 1.10
N ARG A 87 20.25 -4.36 1.83
CA ARG A 87 20.44 -4.36 3.30
C ARG A 87 21.80 -3.87 3.75
N ALA A 88 22.78 -3.84 2.87
CA ALA A 88 24.12 -3.28 3.12
C ALA A 88 24.20 -1.75 2.95
N LEU A 89 23.16 -1.14 2.32
CA LEU A 89 23.06 0.32 2.21
C LEU A 89 22.82 0.97 3.58
N PRO A 90 23.18 2.25 3.74
CA PRO A 90 22.81 3.01 4.93
C PRO A 90 21.29 2.97 5.15
N SER A 91 20.88 2.50 6.32
CA SER A 91 19.49 2.50 6.75
C SER A 91 19.30 3.39 7.97
N GLU A 92 18.09 3.89 8.14
CA GLU A 92 17.73 4.74 9.29
C GLU A 92 16.39 4.30 9.89
N THR A 93 16.21 4.64 11.16
CA THR A 93 14.95 4.44 11.87
C THR A 93 14.21 5.77 11.94
N VAL A 94 12.97 5.78 11.45
CA VAL A 94 12.11 6.97 11.45
C VAL A 94 10.80 6.70 12.18
N THR A 95 10.32 7.71 12.90
CA THR A 95 8.99 7.66 13.54
C THR A 95 8.08 8.67 12.86
N VAL A 96 6.99 8.19 12.28
CA VAL A 96 6.09 8.97 11.44
C VAL A 96 4.63 8.61 11.68
N ASP A 97 3.73 9.51 11.31
CA ASP A 97 2.30 9.24 11.28
C ASP A 97 1.90 8.76 9.88
N ILE A 98 0.96 7.83 9.81
CA ILE A 98 0.42 7.33 8.54
C ILE A 98 -1.09 7.54 8.49
N HIS A 99 -1.59 7.89 7.30
CA HIS A 99 -2.98 8.28 7.08
C HIS A 99 -3.58 7.46 5.92
N CYS A 100 -4.61 6.67 6.20
CA CYS A 100 -5.25 5.87 5.17
C CYS A 100 -6.46 6.58 4.56
N VAL A 101 -6.67 6.44 3.26
CA VAL A 101 -7.85 6.96 2.57
C VAL A 101 -9.17 6.46 3.17
N THR A 102 -9.15 5.28 3.81
CA THR A 102 -10.29 4.69 4.52
C THR A 102 -10.53 5.30 5.92
N ARG A 103 -9.95 6.49 6.16
CA ARG A 103 -10.23 7.39 7.28
C ARG A 103 -9.64 6.99 8.63
N TRP A 104 -8.64 6.15 8.68
CA TRP A 104 -7.88 5.92 9.90
C TRP A 104 -6.48 6.53 9.80
N SER A 105 -5.96 6.97 10.93
CA SER A 105 -4.59 7.43 11.12
C SER A 105 -3.95 6.62 12.24
N LYS A 106 -2.71 6.18 12.04
CA LYS A 106 -1.90 5.57 13.09
C LYS A 106 -0.71 6.49 13.35
N LEU A 107 -0.61 6.93 14.60
CA LEU A 107 0.44 7.85 15.02
C LEU A 107 1.65 7.09 15.56
N ASP A 108 2.80 7.78 15.53
CA ASP A 108 4.07 7.31 16.12
C ASP A 108 4.50 5.92 15.62
N THR A 109 4.29 5.65 14.33
CA THR A 109 4.73 4.40 13.70
C THR A 109 6.23 4.43 13.45
N THR A 110 6.95 3.41 13.92
CA THR A 110 8.41 3.33 13.81
C THR A 110 8.81 2.37 12.70
N TRP A 111 9.63 2.85 11.77
CA TRP A 111 10.06 2.11 10.59
C TRP A 111 11.57 2.11 10.47
N GLU A 112 12.13 1.03 9.93
CA GLU A 112 13.52 0.98 9.50
C GLU A 112 13.57 0.78 7.98
N GLY A 113 14.37 1.60 7.28
CA GLY A 113 14.45 1.58 5.83
C GLY A 113 15.65 2.30 5.26
N VAL A 114 15.85 2.14 3.95
CA VAL A 114 16.82 2.90 3.17
C VAL A 114 16.11 4.10 2.58
N SER A 115 16.68 5.30 2.75
CA SER A 115 16.16 6.53 2.17
C SER A 115 16.13 6.44 0.64
N ILE A 116 15.10 7.00 0.01
CA ILE A 116 15.07 7.12 -1.45
C ILE A 116 16.24 7.98 -1.95
N ASP A 117 16.68 8.99 -1.20
CA ASP A 117 17.86 9.78 -1.57
C ASP A 117 19.11 8.90 -1.73
N THR A 118 19.36 7.99 -0.78
CA THR A 118 20.50 7.04 -0.85
C THR A 118 20.46 6.17 -2.13
N LEU A 119 19.26 5.81 -2.58
CA LEU A 119 19.08 5.01 -3.79
C LEU A 119 19.24 5.88 -5.05
N LEU A 120 18.73 7.10 -5.04
CA LEU A 120 18.82 8.05 -6.17
C LEU A 120 20.24 8.56 -6.38
N GLU A 121 21.08 8.66 -5.35
CA GLU A 121 22.49 9.02 -5.46
C GLU A 121 23.28 8.09 -6.38
N GLN A 122 22.78 6.87 -6.65
CA GLN A 122 23.44 5.88 -7.52
C GLN A 122 23.04 6.04 -8.99
N VAL A 123 22.13 6.96 -9.34
CA VAL A 123 21.56 7.10 -10.68
C VAL A 123 21.55 8.57 -11.10
N GLU A 124 22.18 8.91 -12.23
CA GLU A 124 22.04 10.25 -12.79
C GLU A 124 20.64 10.41 -13.39
N HIS A 125 19.93 11.49 -13.04
CA HIS A 125 18.59 11.74 -13.57
C HIS A 125 18.21 13.24 -13.55
N GLU A 126 17.26 13.59 -14.43
CA GLU A 126 16.56 14.89 -14.46
C GLU A 126 15.03 14.68 -14.37
N ALA A 127 14.60 13.53 -13.87
CA ALA A 127 13.19 13.17 -13.80
C ALA A 127 12.40 14.11 -12.86
N ALA A 128 11.13 14.34 -13.17
CA ALA A 128 10.22 15.12 -12.35
C ALA A 128 9.27 14.24 -11.50
N TYR A 129 9.09 12.97 -11.87
CA TYR A 129 8.18 12.03 -11.24
C TYR A 129 8.82 10.66 -11.11
N VAL A 130 8.23 9.85 -10.24
CA VAL A 130 8.51 8.41 -10.14
C VAL A 130 7.20 7.63 -10.23
N LEU A 131 7.27 6.47 -10.87
CA LEU A 131 6.21 5.46 -10.81
C LEU A 131 6.77 4.26 -10.04
N ALA A 132 6.31 4.07 -8.80
CA ALA A 132 6.65 2.90 -8.02
C ALA A 132 5.96 1.67 -8.59
N PHE A 133 6.67 0.54 -8.69
CA PHE A 133 6.12 -0.74 -9.13
C PHE A 133 6.40 -1.85 -8.12
N CYS A 134 5.46 -2.78 -8.03
CA CYS A 134 5.40 -3.77 -6.96
C CYS A 134 5.10 -5.17 -7.49
N ASP A 135 5.34 -6.18 -6.67
CA ASP A 135 4.82 -7.51 -6.92
C ASP A 135 3.29 -7.46 -7.05
N GLY A 136 2.73 -8.32 -7.89
CA GLY A 136 1.30 -8.34 -8.17
C GLY A 136 0.81 -7.25 -9.13
N GLY A 137 1.73 -6.44 -9.70
CA GLY A 137 1.41 -5.43 -10.72
C GLY A 137 0.84 -4.11 -10.18
N TYR A 138 0.89 -3.90 -8.86
CA TYR A 138 0.50 -2.61 -8.28
C TYR A 138 1.51 -1.52 -8.64
N THR A 139 1.01 -0.33 -8.97
CA THR A 139 1.83 0.87 -9.22
C THR A 139 1.22 2.08 -8.53
N THR A 140 2.04 3.09 -8.21
CA THR A 140 1.59 4.41 -7.79
C THR A 140 2.57 5.48 -8.23
N ASN A 141 2.04 6.60 -8.69
CA ASN A 141 2.81 7.77 -9.13
C ASN A 141 3.11 8.71 -7.95
N LEU A 142 4.22 9.40 -8.02
CA LEU A 142 4.64 10.41 -7.06
C LEU A 142 5.46 11.49 -7.76
N PRO A 143 5.32 12.79 -7.42
CA PRO A 143 6.33 13.76 -7.74
C PRO A 143 7.69 13.36 -7.14
N LEU A 144 8.78 13.58 -7.86
CA LEU A 144 10.10 13.24 -7.35
C LEU A 144 10.44 14.03 -6.08
N GLU A 145 10.00 15.29 -6.00
CA GLU A 145 10.16 16.15 -4.83
C GLU A 145 9.50 15.60 -3.55
N ASP A 146 8.51 14.72 -3.68
CA ASP A 146 7.82 14.10 -2.53
C ASP A 146 8.47 12.78 -2.09
N VAL A 147 9.46 12.29 -2.81
CA VAL A 147 10.23 11.11 -2.40
C VAL A 147 11.70 11.43 -2.09
N SER A 148 12.13 12.66 -2.37
CA SER A 148 13.48 13.17 -2.11
C SER A 148 13.53 14.02 -0.83
N ASP A 149 14.72 14.46 -0.44
CA ASP A 149 14.99 15.35 0.70
C ASP A 149 14.50 14.75 2.05
N GLY A 150 14.74 13.48 2.27
CA GLY A 150 14.40 12.77 3.51
C GLY A 150 12.90 12.59 3.73
N LYS A 151 12.10 12.51 2.67
CA LYS A 151 10.64 12.39 2.76
C LYS A 151 10.10 10.98 2.51
N ALA A 152 10.93 10.07 1.97
CA ALA A 152 10.48 8.72 1.64
C ALA A 152 11.58 7.66 1.81
N TRP A 153 11.14 6.43 2.08
CA TRP A 153 12.01 5.28 2.35
C TRP A 153 11.48 4.01 1.68
N VAL A 154 12.39 3.10 1.38
CA VAL A 154 12.05 1.69 1.18
C VAL A 154 12.22 0.99 2.53
N ALA A 155 11.12 0.83 3.25
CA ALA A 155 11.09 0.27 4.58
C ALA A 155 11.03 -1.26 4.55
N PHE A 156 11.81 -1.92 5.41
CA PHE A 156 11.90 -3.38 5.52
C PHE A 156 11.59 -3.89 6.94
N ALA A 157 11.46 -3.00 7.93
CA ALA A 157 11.03 -3.34 9.27
C ALA A 157 10.01 -2.33 9.81
N TYR A 158 9.17 -2.79 10.71
CA TYR A 158 8.16 -2.03 11.40
C TYR A 158 8.19 -2.41 12.89
N ASP A 159 8.27 -1.40 13.77
CA ASP A 159 8.33 -1.57 15.23
C ASP A 159 9.44 -2.54 15.70
N GLY A 160 10.58 -2.49 14.99
CA GLY A 160 11.77 -3.30 15.27
C GLY A 160 11.75 -4.73 14.71
N GLU A 161 10.67 -5.14 14.08
CA GLU A 161 10.52 -6.48 13.50
C GLU A 161 10.47 -6.42 11.96
N PRO A 162 10.90 -7.48 11.24
CA PRO A 162 10.74 -7.57 9.80
C PRO A 162 9.26 -7.39 9.40
N LEU A 163 9.02 -6.74 8.27
CA LEU A 163 7.67 -6.52 7.78
C LEU A 163 6.95 -7.83 7.48
N ASP A 164 5.76 -8.00 8.07
CA ASP A 164 4.84 -9.06 7.67
C ASP A 164 4.46 -8.94 6.19
N PRO A 165 4.28 -10.06 5.47
CA PRO A 165 3.83 -10.04 4.07
C PRO A 165 2.55 -9.22 3.87
N GLU A 166 1.58 -9.29 4.79
CA GLU A 166 0.31 -8.53 4.71
C GLU A 166 0.52 -7.02 4.81
N HIS A 167 1.59 -6.57 5.46
CA HIS A 167 1.98 -5.17 5.58
C HIS A 167 2.99 -4.72 4.52
N GLY A 168 3.34 -5.59 3.58
CA GLY A 168 4.17 -5.26 2.42
C GLY A 168 5.57 -5.84 2.46
N GLY A 169 5.84 -6.81 3.36
CA GLY A 169 7.14 -7.50 3.39
C GLY A 169 7.46 -8.24 2.08
N PRO A 170 8.77 -8.37 1.76
CA PRO A 170 9.93 -8.00 2.57
C PRO A 170 10.24 -6.50 2.62
N ALA A 171 9.75 -5.69 1.66
CA ALA A 171 9.94 -4.25 1.68
C ALA A 171 8.75 -3.50 1.06
N ARG A 172 8.50 -2.30 1.57
CA ARG A 172 7.47 -1.40 1.08
C ARG A 172 7.99 0.01 0.90
N LEU A 173 7.36 0.78 0.03
CA LEU A 173 7.55 2.21 0.00
C LEU A 173 6.86 2.85 1.21
N LEU A 174 7.49 3.86 1.80
CA LEU A 174 6.96 4.67 2.89
C LEU A 174 7.04 6.15 2.50
N VAL A 175 5.88 6.79 2.31
CA VAL A 175 5.72 8.23 1.99
C VAL A 175 4.67 8.78 2.95
N PRO A 176 5.05 9.12 4.19
CA PRO A 176 4.12 9.31 5.29
C PRO A 176 3.23 10.55 5.17
N HIS A 177 3.67 11.59 4.47
CA HIS A 177 2.91 12.82 4.28
C HIS A 177 1.77 12.73 3.26
N LEU A 178 1.72 11.64 2.48
CA LEU A 178 0.63 11.35 1.55
C LEU A 178 -0.27 10.21 2.08
N TYR A 179 -1.47 10.09 1.54
CA TYR A 179 -2.31 8.94 1.88
C TYR A 179 -1.61 7.61 1.64
N PHE A 180 -1.82 6.65 2.51
CA PHE A 180 -1.04 5.43 2.63
C PHE A 180 -1.09 4.48 1.43
N TRP A 181 -1.98 4.70 0.43
CA TRP A 181 -1.88 3.97 -0.84
C TRP A 181 -0.67 4.38 -1.66
N LYS A 182 -0.11 5.60 -1.44
CA LYS A 182 1.15 6.07 -2.03
C LYS A 182 2.36 5.33 -1.44
N SER A 183 2.23 4.79 -0.24
CA SER A 183 3.21 3.92 0.41
C SER A 183 3.01 2.47 -0.04
N ALA A 184 3.42 2.18 -1.27
CA ALA A 184 3.16 0.92 -1.97
C ALA A 184 3.79 -0.30 -1.28
N LYS A 185 2.98 -1.34 -1.02
CA LYS A 185 3.43 -2.63 -0.48
C LYS A 185 4.17 -3.45 -1.54
N TRP A 186 5.08 -4.35 -1.09
CA TRP A 186 5.80 -5.29 -1.96
C TRP A 186 6.58 -4.60 -3.07
N VAL A 187 7.19 -3.45 -2.76
CA VAL A 187 7.87 -2.62 -3.74
C VAL A 187 9.06 -3.36 -4.36
N ARG A 188 9.21 -3.20 -5.69
CA ARG A 188 10.27 -3.78 -6.50
C ARG A 188 11.12 -2.71 -7.19
N GLY A 189 10.68 -1.46 -7.17
CA GLY A 189 11.47 -0.37 -7.70
C GLY A 189 10.70 0.87 -8.03
N LEU A 190 11.44 1.83 -8.60
CA LEU A 190 10.97 3.11 -9.08
C LEU A 190 11.35 3.26 -10.57
N MET A 191 10.40 3.66 -11.39
CA MET A 191 10.64 4.13 -12.75
C MET A 191 10.67 5.65 -12.73
N LEU A 192 11.78 6.24 -13.13
CA LEU A 192 11.92 7.69 -13.25
C LEU A 192 11.18 8.17 -14.51
N ARG A 193 10.46 9.29 -14.40
CA ARG A 193 9.56 9.82 -15.43
C ARG A 193 9.67 11.33 -15.54
N ASP A 194 9.55 11.85 -16.75
CA ASP A 194 9.48 13.29 -17.00
C ASP A 194 8.08 13.84 -16.77
N THR A 195 7.06 12.98 -16.89
CA THR A 195 5.64 13.32 -16.75
C THR A 195 4.96 12.43 -15.74
N ASP A 196 3.89 12.93 -15.14
CA ASP A 196 3.04 12.17 -14.22
C ASP A 196 2.26 11.09 -14.97
N GLU A 197 2.44 9.84 -14.56
CA GLU A 197 1.75 8.67 -15.12
C GLU A 197 0.88 8.04 -14.03
N PRO A 198 -0.48 8.01 -14.16
CA PRO A 198 -1.34 7.45 -13.15
C PRO A 198 -1.01 6.00 -12.81
N GLY A 199 -0.90 5.68 -11.52
CA GLY A 199 -0.75 4.33 -11.03
C GLY A 199 -2.09 3.58 -10.96
N PHE A 200 -2.09 2.47 -10.20
CA PHE A 200 -3.26 1.59 -10.11
C PHE A 200 -4.51 2.30 -9.59
N TRP A 201 -4.47 2.87 -8.38
CA TRP A 201 -5.64 3.50 -7.79
C TRP A 201 -6.04 4.81 -8.47
N GLU A 202 -5.05 5.58 -8.94
CA GLU A 202 -5.27 6.82 -9.69
C GLU A 202 -6.06 6.54 -10.99
N THR A 203 -5.77 5.43 -11.67
CA THR A 203 -6.53 4.96 -12.84
C THR A 203 -7.98 4.58 -12.49
N TYR A 204 -8.23 4.14 -11.24
CA TYR A 204 -9.57 3.84 -10.75
C TYR A 204 -10.28 5.04 -10.09
N GLY A 205 -9.73 6.25 -10.25
CA GLY A 205 -10.38 7.49 -9.83
C GLY A 205 -9.97 8.00 -8.45
N TYR A 206 -8.89 7.52 -7.88
CA TYR A 206 -8.26 8.15 -6.72
C TYR A 206 -7.52 9.42 -7.15
N HIS A 207 -7.26 10.32 -6.21
CA HIS A 207 -6.55 11.56 -6.48
C HIS A 207 -5.10 11.29 -6.89
N SER A 208 -4.56 11.98 -7.91
CA SER A 208 -3.19 11.77 -8.38
C SER A 208 -2.13 12.08 -7.32
N TYR A 209 -2.36 13.10 -6.47
CA TYR A 209 -1.42 13.48 -5.43
C TYR A 209 -1.70 12.79 -4.08
N GLY A 210 -2.90 12.95 -3.54
CA GLY A 210 -3.33 12.23 -2.34
C GLY A 210 -2.88 12.84 -1.01
N ASP A 211 -2.93 14.17 -0.86
CA ASP A 211 -2.65 14.87 0.39
C ASP A 211 -3.79 14.65 1.41
N PRO A 212 -3.52 14.03 2.58
CA PRO A 212 -4.54 13.79 3.59
C PRO A 212 -5.06 15.06 4.27
N TRP A 213 -4.25 16.12 4.35
CA TRP A 213 -4.63 17.40 4.96
C TRP A 213 -5.58 18.21 4.08
N ARG A 214 -5.55 17.98 2.76
CA ARG A 214 -6.46 18.54 1.77
C ARG A 214 -7.63 17.62 1.44
N GLU A 215 -7.72 16.46 2.14
CA GLU A 215 -8.72 15.42 1.89
C GLU A 215 -8.76 14.90 0.44
N GLN A 216 -7.64 14.93 -0.26
CA GLN A 216 -7.51 14.49 -1.65
C GLN A 216 -7.64 12.97 -1.79
N ARG A 217 -8.87 12.45 -1.70
CA ARG A 217 -9.17 11.00 -1.78
C ARG A 217 -9.45 10.56 -3.21
N TYR A 218 -10.20 11.37 -3.96
CA TYR A 218 -10.67 11.01 -5.29
C TYR A 218 -10.35 12.12 -6.30
N ALA A 219 -10.34 11.75 -7.59
CA ALA A 219 -10.17 12.72 -8.66
C ALA A 219 -11.30 13.76 -8.59
N GLY A 220 -10.92 15.02 -8.42
CA GLY A 220 -11.85 16.15 -8.29
C GLY A 220 -12.04 16.69 -6.88
N ASP A 221 -11.39 16.09 -5.86
CA ASP A 221 -11.31 16.64 -4.50
C ASP A 221 -10.39 17.87 -4.44
#